data_f22bb59926b8ba07cc3400bb9f9e9031
#
_entry.id   f22bb59926b8ba07cc3400bb9f9e9031
#
_cell.length_a   1.000
_cell.length_b   1.000
_cell.length_c   1.000
_cell.angle_alpha   90.00
_cell.angle_beta   90.00
_cell.angle_gamma   90.00
#
_symmetry.space_group_name_H-M   'P 1'
#
loop_
_entity.id
_entity.type
_entity.pdbx_description
1 polymer ?
#
loop_
_entity_poly.entity_id
_entity_poly.type
_entity_poly.pdbx_seq_one_letter_code
_entity_poly.pdbx_strand_id
1 'polypeptide(L)'
;MTTAINNGAVECGGAQVRAYCHHVATVVTIRGEIDAVNVDRLADYVGHFISEKDRVVLDLSDVTQFSTAGTSLLYAVDDECSAAGAEWTLVPSAAVIDQLSGGKDWALLPIARSVHEALRSLTDAIARRRRCMLTLIKKTA
;
A
#
# COMPACT_ATOMS: atom_id res chain seq x y z
N MET A 1 -12.16 0.24 -24.61
CA MET A 1 -10.93 0.98 -24.62
C MET A 1 -9.77 0.09 -24.18
N THR A 2 -8.78 0.10 -24.95
CA THR A 2 -7.64 -0.74 -24.67
C THR A 2 -6.76 -0.07 -23.62
N THR A 3 -6.67 -0.68 -22.49
CA THR A 3 -5.71 -0.24 -21.53
C THR A 3 -4.35 -0.67 -22.01
N ALA A 4 -3.47 0.29 -22.25
CA ALA A 4 -2.12 -0.04 -22.63
C ALA A 4 -1.47 -0.76 -21.45
N ILE A 5 -1.31 -2.05 -21.59
CA ILE A 5 -0.61 -2.84 -20.60
C ILE A 5 0.84 -2.92 -21.02
N ASN A 6 1.68 -2.17 -20.35
CA ASN A 6 3.10 -2.22 -20.58
C ASN A 6 3.72 -2.86 -19.34
N ASN A 7 4.17 -4.12 -19.47
CA ASN A 7 4.70 -4.89 -18.35
C ASN A 7 3.73 -5.02 -17.17
N GLY A 8 2.44 -5.13 -17.47
CA GLY A 8 1.42 -5.22 -16.43
C GLY A 8 1.00 -3.90 -15.81
N ALA A 9 1.51 -2.78 -16.30
CA ALA A 9 1.11 -1.46 -15.80
C ALA A 9 -0.18 -0.99 -16.46
N VAL A 10 -1.04 -0.33 -15.68
CA VAL A 10 -2.29 0.24 -16.14
C VAL A 10 -2.20 1.76 -16.00
N GLU A 11 -2.61 2.48 -17.03
CA GLU A 11 -2.64 3.93 -17.00
C GLU A 11 -3.92 4.47 -16.41
N CYS A 12 -3.80 5.40 -15.47
CA CYS A 12 -4.92 6.08 -14.82
C CYS A 12 -4.64 7.59 -14.83
N GLY A 13 -4.98 8.26 -15.91
CA GLY A 13 -4.95 9.73 -15.99
C GLY A 13 -3.73 10.41 -15.36
N GLY A 14 -2.54 10.19 -15.90
CA GLY A 14 -1.31 10.78 -15.37
C GLY A 14 -0.55 9.91 -14.39
N ALA A 15 -1.13 8.79 -13.97
CA ALA A 15 -0.47 7.82 -13.12
C ALA A 15 -0.42 6.46 -13.81
N GLN A 16 0.57 5.67 -13.45
CA GLN A 16 0.68 4.27 -13.86
C GLN A 16 0.63 3.39 -12.63
N VAL A 17 -0.18 2.35 -12.69
CA VAL A 17 -0.36 1.41 -11.58
C VAL A 17 0.11 0.04 -12.01
N ARG A 18 0.87 -0.61 -11.16
CA ARG A 18 1.38 -1.95 -11.39
C ARG A 18 1.30 -2.73 -10.09
N ALA A 19 0.89 -3.98 -10.18
CA ALA A 19 0.88 -4.85 -9.02
C ALA A 19 1.64 -6.13 -9.31
N TYR A 20 2.36 -6.62 -8.33
CA TYR A 20 2.99 -7.93 -8.43
C TYR A 20 2.90 -8.65 -7.10
N CYS A 21 2.84 -9.97 -7.16
CA CYS A 21 2.76 -10.81 -5.99
C CYS A 21 4.15 -11.20 -5.52
N HIS A 22 4.47 -10.76 -4.32
CA HIS A 22 5.64 -11.25 -3.59
C HIS A 22 5.13 -12.33 -2.62
N HIS A 23 5.97 -13.27 -2.24
CA HIS A 23 5.51 -14.34 -1.33
C HIS A 23 5.09 -13.83 0.06
N VAL A 24 5.51 -12.63 0.45
CA VAL A 24 5.14 -12.02 1.73
C VAL A 24 3.93 -11.11 1.58
N ALA A 25 3.80 -10.42 0.45
CA ALA A 25 2.77 -9.40 0.25
C ALA A 25 2.53 -9.15 -1.23
N THR A 26 1.40 -8.51 -1.54
CA THR A 26 1.17 -7.94 -2.87
C THR A 26 1.71 -6.52 -2.86
N VAL A 27 2.57 -6.20 -3.81
CA VAL A 27 3.13 -4.86 -3.95
C VAL A 27 2.40 -4.13 -5.06
N VAL A 28 1.76 -3.03 -4.72
CA VAL A 28 1.08 -2.17 -5.68
C VAL A 28 1.91 -0.89 -5.84
N THR A 29 2.46 -0.69 -7.02
CA THR A 29 3.30 0.47 -7.31
C THR A 29 2.51 1.47 -8.14
N ILE A 30 2.49 2.72 -7.71
CA ILE A 30 1.89 3.83 -8.45
C ILE A 30 3.00 4.83 -8.76
N ARG A 31 3.07 5.24 -10.02
CA ARG A 31 4.07 6.19 -10.51
C ARG A 31 3.37 7.37 -11.17
N GLY A 32 3.99 8.53 -11.10
CA GLY A 32 3.50 9.72 -11.77
C GLY A 32 2.73 10.65 -10.86
N GLU A 33 1.54 11.06 -11.27
CA GLU A 33 0.77 12.08 -10.58
C GLU A 33 -0.51 11.50 -9.99
N ILE A 34 -0.81 11.85 -8.74
CA ILE A 34 -2.06 11.49 -8.10
C ILE A 34 -2.80 12.79 -7.77
N ASP A 35 -4.00 12.95 -8.31
CA ASP A 35 -4.81 14.15 -8.15
C ASP A 35 -6.30 13.81 -8.13
N ALA A 36 -7.14 14.84 -8.08
CA ALA A 36 -8.59 14.65 -8.01
C ALA A 36 -9.18 13.95 -9.24
N VAL A 37 -8.48 14.00 -10.38
CA VAL A 37 -8.96 13.40 -11.62
C VAL A 37 -8.85 11.88 -11.60
N ASN A 38 -7.77 11.35 -11.05
CA ASN A 38 -7.49 9.91 -11.11
C ASN A 38 -7.61 9.17 -9.78
N VAL A 39 -7.76 9.89 -8.68
CA VAL A 39 -7.70 9.27 -7.35
C VAL A 39 -8.77 8.19 -7.14
N ASP A 40 -9.98 8.39 -7.65
CA ASP A 40 -11.05 7.41 -7.47
C ASP A 40 -10.75 6.12 -8.24
N ARG A 41 -10.24 6.23 -9.46
CA ARG A 41 -9.85 5.06 -10.23
C ARG A 41 -8.69 4.32 -9.59
N LEU A 42 -7.73 5.07 -9.05
CA LEU A 42 -6.60 4.47 -8.34
C LEU A 42 -7.07 3.71 -7.10
N ALA A 43 -7.99 4.30 -6.34
CA ALA A 43 -8.56 3.66 -5.16
C ALA A 43 -9.30 2.37 -5.52
N ASP A 44 -10.09 2.38 -6.58
CA ASP A 44 -10.80 1.19 -7.06
C ASP A 44 -9.84 0.09 -7.50
N TYR A 45 -8.79 0.47 -8.21
CA TYR A 45 -7.80 -0.49 -8.70
C TYR A 45 -7.06 -1.14 -7.53
N VAL A 46 -6.59 -0.34 -6.58
CA VAL A 46 -5.89 -0.84 -5.41
C VAL A 46 -6.81 -1.73 -4.57
N GLY A 47 -8.07 -1.33 -4.44
CA GLY A 47 -9.07 -2.09 -3.68
C GLY A 47 -9.25 -3.52 -4.16
N HIS A 48 -9.08 -3.77 -5.45
CA HIS A 48 -9.16 -5.13 -6.00
C HIS A 48 -8.11 -6.05 -5.41
N PHE A 49 -6.93 -5.52 -5.08
CA PHE A 49 -5.87 -6.34 -4.51
C PHE A 49 -6.00 -6.51 -3.00
N ILE A 50 -6.69 -5.59 -2.35
CA ILE A 50 -6.87 -5.66 -0.90
C ILE A 50 -7.90 -6.71 -0.51
N SER A 51 -8.97 -6.84 -1.29
CA SER A 51 -10.11 -7.71 -0.94
C SER A 51 -9.75 -9.17 -0.76
N GLU A 52 -8.63 -9.62 -1.29
CA GLU A 52 -8.24 -11.04 -1.27
C GLU A 52 -6.92 -11.30 -0.57
N LYS A 53 -6.27 -10.27 -0.04
CA LYS A 53 -4.91 -10.42 0.46
C LYS A 53 -4.79 -9.99 1.90
N ASP A 54 -3.92 -10.69 2.59
CA ASP A 54 -3.63 -10.40 3.99
C ASP A 54 -2.61 -9.28 4.18
N ARG A 55 -1.82 -8.98 3.15
CA ARG A 55 -0.75 -7.99 3.25
C ARG A 55 -0.56 -7.27 1.93
N VAL A 56 -0.48 -5.95 2.01
CA VAL A 56 -0.31 -5.09 0.83
C VAL A 56 0.78 -4.06 1.12
N VAL A 57 1.67 -3.87 0.16
CA VAL A 57 2.61 -2.75 0.18
C VAL A 57 2.19 -1.79 -0.92
N LEU A 58 1.85 -0.56 -0.52
CA LEU A 58 1.52 0.49 -1.47
C LEU A 58 2.76 1.34 -1.70
N ASP A 59 3.39 1.16 -2.86
CA ASP A 59 4.63 1.82 -3.20
C ASP A 59 4.34 3.09 -4.01
N LEU A 60 4.47 4.23 -3.37
CA LEU A 60 4.31 5.55 -3.98
C LEU A 60 5.65 6.27 -4.13
N SER A 61 6.76 5.55 -4.06
CA SER A 61 8.10 6.17 -4.07
C SER A 61 8.42 6.92 -5.36
N ASP A 62 7.76 6.58 -6.47
CA ASP A 62 7.93 7.25 -7.76
C ASP A 62 6.79 8.22 -8.10
N VAL A 63 5.97 8.56 -7.12
CA VAL A 63 4.94 9.59 -7.29
C VAL A 63 5.60 10.96 -7.25
N THR A 64 5.47 11.70 -8.34
CA THR A 64 6.10 13.01 -8.51
C THR A 64 5.23 14.17 -8.06
N GLN A 65 3.90 13.99 -8.14
CA GLN A 65 2.93 14.98 -7.67
C GLN A 65 1.82 14.27 -6.90
N PHE A 66 1.49 14.82 -5.75
CA PHE A 66 0.47 14.26 -4.88
C PHE A 66 -0.36 15.40 -4.32
N SER A 67 -1.56 15.56 -4.84
CA SER A 67 -2.43 16.64 -4.42
C SER A 67 -3.14 16.30 -3.11
N THR A 68 -3.84 17.30 -2.55
CA THR A 68 -4.67 17.08 -1.36
C THR A 68 -5.68 15.96 -1.56
N ALA A 69 -6.24 15.83 -2.78
CA ALA A 69 -7.16 14.76 -3.10
C ALA A 69 -6.53 13.38 -2.97
N GLY A 70 -5.22 13.27 -3.14
CA GLY A 70 -4.50 12.00 -3.00
C GLY A 70 -4.57 11.41 -1.60
N THR A 71 -4.77 12.23 -0.58
CA THR A 71 -4.91 11.72 0.79
C THR A 71 -6.11 10.80 0.94
N SER A 72 -7.17 11.01 0.15
CA SER A 72 -8.33 10.14 0.18
C SER A 72 -8.00 8.71 -0.27
N LEU A 73 -7.02 8.55 -1.16
CA LEU A 73 -6.54 7.22 -1.56
C LEU A 73 -5.97 6.46 -0.36
N LEU A 74 -5.17 7.14 0.46
CA LEU A 74 -4.54 6.52 1.61
C LEU A 74 -5.57 6.12 2.67
N TYR A 75 -6.55 6.97 2.92
CA TYR A 75 -7.62 6.65 3.85
C TYR A 75 -8.50 5.51 3.32
N ALA A 76 -8.76 5.49 2.01
CA ALA A 76 -9.52 4.39 1.41
C ALA A 76 -8.78 3.05 1.56
N VAL A 77 -7.47 3.05 1.34
CA VAL A 77 -6.66 1.84 1.51
C VAL A 77 -6.68 1.38 2.97
N ASP A 78 -6.54 2.32 3.89
CA ASP A 78 -6.55 2.00 5.32
C ASP A 78 -7.90 1.41 5.74
N ASP A 79 -9.00 2.00 5.31
CA ASP A 79 -10.35 1.51 5.59
C ASP A 79 -10.59 0.13 4.99
N GLU A 80 -10.19 -0.08 3.75
CA GLU A 80 -10.35 -1.36 3.07
C GLU A 80 -9.52 -2.46 3.72
N CYS A 81 -8.30 -2.15 4.10
CA CYS A 81 -7.45 -3.10 4.81
C CYS A 81 -8.01 -3.44 6.18
N SER A 82 -8.51 -2.45 6.91
CA SER A 82 -9.15 -2.68 8.20
C SER A 82 -10.38 -3.58 8.06
N ALA A 83 -11.21 -3.33 7.07
CA ALA A 83 -12.41 -4.12 6.82
C ALA A 83 -12.08 -5.56 6.42
N ALA A 84 -11.00 -5.76 5.68
CA ALA A 84 -10.57 -7.08 5.21
C ALA A 84 -9.68 -7.83 6.21
N GLY A 85 -9.32 -7.20 7.32
CA GLY A 85 -8.34 -7.77 8.25
C GLY A 85 -6.95 -7.86 7.67
N ALA A 86 -6.64 -7.01 6.68
CA ALA A 86 -5.35 -7.01 5.98
C ALA A 86 -4.38 -6.01 6.62
N GLU A 87 -3.12 -6.33 6.55
CA GLU A 87 -2.05 -5.41 6.93
C GLU A 87 -1.53 -4.69 5.70
N TRP A 88 -1.16 -3.43 5.83
CA TRP A 88 -0.59 -2.70 4.72
C TRP A 88 0.52 -1.77 5.18
N THR A 89 1.37 -1.40 4.24
CA THR A 89 2.48 -0.49 4.49
C THR A 89 2.58 0.47 3.32
N LEU A 90 2.84 1.74 3.62
CA LEU A 90 3.02 2.79 2.63
C LEU A 90 4.50 3.09 2.46
N VAL A 91 4.93 3.17 1.20
CA VAL A 91 6.27 3.66 0.86
C VAL A 91 6.09 5.00 0.13
N PRO A 92 6.22 6.13 0.81
CA PRO A 92 5.94 7.43 0.20
C PRO A 92 7.13 8.01 -0.56
N SER A 93 6.83 8.89 -1.52
CA SER A 93 7.82 9.77 -2.13
C SER A 93 7.93 11.06 -1.32
N ALA A 94 8.87 11.94 -1.69
CA ALA A 94 8.98 13.26 -1.08
C ALA A 94 7.69 14.07 -1.27
N ALA A 95 7.07 13.98 -2.45
CA ALA A 95 5.82 14.70 -2.72
C ALA A 95 4.69 14.22 -1.80
N VAL A 96 4.61 12.92 -1.53
CA VAL A 96 3.62 12.36 -0.63
C VAL A 96 3.90 12.80 0.80
N ILE A 97 5.14 12.76 1.24
CA ILE A 97 5.54 13.19 2.58
C ILE A 97 5.21 14.67 2.79
N ASP A 98 5.52 15.51 1.81
CA ASP A 98 5.22 16.94 1.91
C ASP A 98 3.73 17.21 2.09
N GLN A 99 2.89 16.49 1.36
CA GLN A 99 1.44 16.63 1.49
C GLN A 99 0.94 16.13 2.83
N LEU A 100 1.46 15.00 3.31
CA LEU A 100 1.04 14.39 4.57
C LEU A 100 1.53 15.16 5.79
N SER A 101 2.69 15.77 5.72
CA SER A 101 3.28 16.47 6.87
C SER A 101 2.46 17.66 7.32
N GLY A 102 1.57 18.17 6.46
CA GLY A 102 0.61 19.21 6.85
C GLY A 102 -0.61 18.71 7.60
N GLY A 103 -0.80 17.39 7.68
CA GLY A 103 -1.95 16.78 8.34
C GLY A 103 -1.59 16.20 9.70
N LYS A 104 -2.59 16.04 10.56
CA LYS A 104 -2.38 15.54 11.92
C LYS A 104 -2.27 14.04 12.00
N ASP A 105 -2.81 13.32 11.03
CA ASP A 105 -3.00 11.87 11.11
C ASP A 105 -1.97 11.06 10.36
N TRP A 106 -1.05 11.72 9.67
CA TRP A 106 -0.07 10.99 8.86
C TRP A 106 0.83 10.08 9.70
N ALA A 107 1.07 10.44 10.95
CA ALA A 107 1.90 9.65 11.85
C ALA A 107 1.25 8.31 12.22
N LEU A 108 -0.05 8.17 11.99
CA LEU A 108 -0.77 6.92 12.25
C LEU A 108 -0.69 5.94 11.09
N LEU A 109 -0.21 6.38 9.94
CA LEU A 109 -0.08 5.52 8.78
C LEU A 109 1.16 4.62 8.90
N PRO A 110 1.06 3.37 8.44
CA PRO A 110 2.19 2.43 8.50
C PRO A 110 3.18 2.74 7.37
N ILE A 111 4.23 3.48 7.67
CA ILE A 111 5.18 3.99 6.68
C ILE A 111 6.51 3.24 6.76
N ALA A 112 7.04 2.88 5.59
CA ALA A 112 8.39 2.35 5.42
C ALA A 112 9.16 3.21 4.42
N ARG A 113 10.47 3.12 4.44
CA ARG A 113 11.33 3.92 3.56
C ARG A 113 11.48 3.34 2.17
N SER A 114 11.26 2.04 2.04
CA SER A 114 11.40 1.34 0.77
C SER A 114 10.54 0.09 0.77
N VAL A 115 10.31 -0.46 -0.42
CA VAL A 115 9.61 -1.74 -0.55
C VAL A 115 10.37 -2.84 0.18
N HIS A 116 11.69 -2.83 0.07
CA HIS A 116 12.54 -3.81 0.76
C HIS A 116 12.32 -3.75 2.28
N GLU A 117 12.33 -2.56 2.86
CA GLU A 117 12.09 -2.37 4.29
C GLU A 117 10.67 -2.81 4.68
N ALA A 118 9.67 -2.47 3.86
CA ALA A 118 8.29 -2.87 4.10
C ALA A 118 8.14 -4.39 4.13
N LEU A 119 8.69 -5.09 3.14
CA LEU A 119 8.64 -6.54 3.07
C LEU A 119 9.38 -7.20 4.23
N ARG A 120 10.50 -6.62 4.62
CA ARG A 120 11.28 -7.10 5.74
C ARG A 120 10.52 -6.99 7.06
N SER A 121 9.88 -5.84 7.29
CA SER A 121 9.05 -5.63 8.49
C SER A 121 7.90 -6.62 8.56
N LEU A 122 7.24 -6.90 7.44
CA LEU A 122 6.17 -7.88 7.38
C LEU A 122 6.67 -9.29 7.64
N THR A 123 7.82 -9.64 7.10
CA THR A 123 8.45 -10.94 7.35
C THR A 123 8.75 -11.11 8.83
N ASP A 124 9.32 -10.09 9.47
CA ASP A 124 9.64 -10.12 10.91
C ASP A 124 8.37 -10.25 11.76
N ALA A 125 7.30 -9.55 11.38
CA ALA A 125 6.03 -9.64 12.08
C ALA A 125 5.44 -11.05 11.99
N ILE A 126 5.51 -11.69 10.82
CA ILE A 126 5.07 -13.06 10.65
C ILE A 126 5.86 -14.02 11.53
N ALA A 127 7.18 -13.88 11.54
CA ALA A 127 8.05 -14.72 12.35
C ALA A 127 7.73 -14.57 13.84
N ARG A 128 7.49 -13.35 14.31
CA ARG A 128 7.12 -13.10 15.70
C ARG A 128 5.78 -13.74 16.05
N ARG A 129 4.79 -13.64 15.20
CA ARG A 129 3.48 -14.28 15.41
C ARG A 129 3.61 -15.78 15.52
N ARG A 130 4.39 -16.40 14.64
CA ARG A 130 4.64 -17.84 14.69
C ARG A 130 5.28 -18.27 15.99
N ARG A 131 6.27 -17.51 16.46
CA ARG A 131 6.93 -17.81 17.73
C ARG A 131 5.97 -17.70 18.91
N CYS A 132 5.13 -16.66 18.92
CA CYS A 132 4.13 -16.51 19.98
C CYS A 132 3.13 -17.65 19.99
N MET A 133 2.65 -18.06 18.81
CA MET A 133 1.71 -19.18 18.69
C MET A 133 2.34 -20.49 19.16
N LEU A 134 3.58 -20.76 18.80
CA LEU A 134 4.28 -21.96 19.26
C LEU A 134 4.47 -21.96 20.77
N THR A 135 4.77 -20.81 21.35
CA THR A 135 4.92 -20.68 22.80
C THR A 135 3.62 -20.98 23.50
N LEU A 136 2.49 -20.48 22.99
CA LEU A 136 1.17 -20.75 23.55
C LEU A 136 0.81 -22.24 23.46
N ILE A 137 1.09 -22.86 22.33
CA ILE A 137 0.84 -24.31 22.15
C ILE A 137 1.66 -25.11 23.15
N LYS A 138 2.92 -24.77 23.36
CA LYS A 138 3.78 -25.46 24.31
C LYS A 138 3.29 -25.33 25.74
N LYS A 139 2.73 -24.17 26.11
CA LYS A 139 2.20 -23.93 27.47
C LYS A 139 0.92 -24.67 27.76
N THR A 140 0.15 -24.99 26.73
CA THR A 140 -1.12 -25.69 26.88
C THR A 140 -1.01 -27.20 26.73
N ALA A 141 0.13 -27.68 26.32
CA ALA A 141 0.34 -29.12 26.13
C ALA A 141 0.62 -29.87 27.44
#